data_739870607603f283fd733c4373cc825c
#
_entry.id   739870607603f283fd733c4373cc825c
#
_cell.length_a   1.000
_cell.length_b   1.000
_cell.length_c   1.000
_cell.angle_alpha   90.00
_cell.angle_beta   90.00
_cell.angle_gamma   90.00
#
_symmetry.space_group_name_H-M   'P 1'
#
loop_
_entity.id
_entity.type
_entity.pdbx_description
1 polymer ?
#
loop_
_entity_poly.entity_id
_entity_poly.type
_entity_poly.pdbx_seq_one_letter_code
_entity_poly.pdbx_strand_id
1 'polypeptide(L)'
;LSLKLSCREKNMADLLIRKMVEGDRRDVAELICVSTNYWYEQHGLERIFTGPEKAKVFYQVYGRMEGSVGIVAELRGRLVGSCFYHVRETHVSLGIMNAHPNYFGQGVARGLLEYIIKIAEGLGKPIRLVSSALNLDSFSLYTRAGFVPRCAYQDIALTVPEEGIADWAGGVRTASLADVEGMAAIELEVSGISRAGDYRYFIDNLDGFWHVSVSEGKNGELSGFLVSSGGMLGPGVARTEGEAVALLLAELDRLRGRKVVFLVPVECADLVQRVYGWGGRNCELHFAQVRGAYRETAGVSLPTFMPETG
;
A
#
# COMPACT_ATOMS: atom_id res chain seq x y z
N LEU A 1 -14.42 35.33 -8.29
CA LEU A 1 -14.35 33.95 -8.84
C LEU A 1 -13.48 33.88 -10.11
N SER A 2 -13.59 34.84 -11.04
CA SER A 2 -12.85 34.87 -12.33
C SER A 2 -11.33 35.00 -12.17
N LEU A 3 -10.83 35.79 -11.22
CA LEU A 3 -9.39 35.96 -10.97
C LEU A 3 -8.71 34.73 -10.37
N LYS A 4 -9.45 33.93 -9.55
CA LYS A 4 -8.91 32.68 -8.98
C LYS A 4 -8.82 31.54 -10.01
N LEU A 5 -9.69 31.53 -11.02
CA LEU A 5 -9.63 30.57 -12.13
C LEU A 5 -8.43 30.80 -13.04
N SER A 6 -8.14 32.06 -13.39
CA SER A 6 -6.98 32.41 -14.25
C SER A 6 -5.62 32.11 -13.61
N CYS A 7 -5.49 32.24 -12.27
CA CYS A 7 -4.27 31.86 -11.55
C CYS A 7 -4.07 30.34 -11.47
N ARG A 8 -5.16 29.54 -11.35
CA ARG A 8 -5.10 28.07 -11.35
C ARG A 8 -4.68 27.50 -12.70
N GLU A 9 -5.19 28.06 -13.79
CA GLU A 9 -4.84 27.63 -15.15
C GLU A 9 -3.40 27.97 -15.51
N LYS A 10 -2.90 29.14 -15.10
CA LYS A 10 -1.49 29.54 -15.29
C LYS A 10 -0.50 28.67 -14.53
N ASN A 11 -0.83 28.25 -13.30
CA ASN A 11 0.06 27.41 -12.49
C ASN A 11 0.15 25.95 -13.02
N MET A 12 -0.89 25.45 -13.67
CA MET A 12 -0.84 24.13 -14.28
C MET A 12 -0.01 24.09 -15.57
N ALA A 13 0.08 25.20 -16.30
CA ALA A 13 0.90 25.30 -17.51
C ALA A 13 2.42 25.20 -17.23
N ASP A 14 2.84 25.55 -16.02
CA ASP A 14 4.24 25.52 -15.59
C ASP A 14 4.63 24.21 -14.84
N LEU A 15 3.67 23.29 -14.62
CA LEU A 15 3.91 22.04 -13.90
C LEU A 15 4.47 20.98 -14.85
N LEU A 16 5.74 20.62 -14.66
CA LEU A 16 6.40 19.55 -15.41
C LEU A 16 6.35 18.24 -14.60
N ILE A 17 5.86 17.17 -15.21
CA ILE A 17 5.92 15.82 -14.64
C ILE A 17 6.88 14.98 -15.45
N ARG A 18 7.85 14.37 -14.78
CA ARG A 18 8.87 13.52 -15.40
C ARG A 18 9.18 12.31 -14.53
N LYS A 19 9.82 11.31 -15.12
CA LYS A 19 10.37 10.19 -14.35
C LYS A 19 11.46 10.67 -13.38
N MET A 20 11.53 10.02 -12.23
CA MET A 20 12.63 10.22 -11.26
C MET A 20 13.96 9.80 -11.86
N VAL A 21 15.00 10.51 -11.49
CA VAL A 21 16.39 10.16 -11.75
C VAL A 21 17.14 9.99 -10.42
N GLU A 22 18.32 9.39 -10.45
CA GLU A 22 19.14 9.14 -9.26
C GLU A 22 19.36 10.40 -8.41
N GLY A 23 19.56 11.55 -9.07
CA GLY A 23 19.76 12.84 -8.39
C GLY A 23 18.57 13.33 -7.57
N ASP A 24 17.36 12.81 -7.82
CA ASP A 24 16.14 13.25 -7.10
C ASP A 24 16.00 12.57 -5.72
N ARG A 25 16.76 11.52 -5.43
CA ARG A 25 16.59 10.69 -4.23
C ARG A 25 16.51 11.47 -2.94
N ARG A 26 17.39 12.45 -2.77
CA ARG A 26 17.45 13.26 -1.56
C ARG A 26 16.21 14.13 -1.43
N ASP A 27 15.86 14.83 -2.50
CA ASP A 27 14.74 15.78 -2.51
C ASP A 27 13.39 15.04 -2.39
N VAL A 28 13.26 13.85 -2.98
CA VAL A 28 12.10 12.97 -2.82
C VAL A 28 11.97 12.48 -1.37
N ALA A 29 13.06 12.05 -0.73
CA ALA A 29 13.02 11.63 0.67
C ALA A 29 12.65 12.79 1.60
N GLU A 30 13.17 13.99 1.34
CA GLU A 30 12.81 15.20 2.07
C GLU A 30 11.33 15.54 1.87
N LEU A 31 10.85 15.51 0.64
CA LEU A 31 9.44 15.75 0.32
C LEU A 31 8.51 14.77 1.03
N ILE A 32 8.80 13.46 0.99
CA ILE A 32 8.00 12.44 1.68
C ILE A 32 7.99 12.74 3.19
N CYS A 33 9.15 12.99 3.79
CA CYS A 33 9.27 13.31 5.21
C CYS A 33 8.44 14.54 5.59
N VAL A 34 8.58 15.66 4.85
CA VAL A 34 7.89 16.90 5.14
C VAL A 34 6.38 16.78 4.94
N SER A 35 5.94 16.21 3.82
CA SER A 35 4.51 16.12 3.50
C SER A 35 3.77 15.16 4.42
N THR A 36 4.36 14.02 4.73
CA THR A 36 3.77 13.03 5.63
C THR A 36 3.69 13.57 7.05
N ASN A 37 4.78 14.08 7.60
CA ASN A 37 4.78 14.64 8.95
C ASN A 37 3.80 15.82 9.06
N TYR A 38 3.76 16.70 8.07
CA TYR A 38 2.78 17.81 8.04
C TYR A 38 1.35 17.29 8.11
N TRP A 39 1.01 16.24 7.34
CA TRP A 39 -0.33 15.66 7.37
C TRP A 39 -0.68 15.09 8.75
N TYR A 40 0.24 14.32 9.37
CA TYR A 40 0.05 13.75 10.71
C TYR A 40 -0.15 14.84 11.77
N GLU A 41 0.69 15.88 11.77
CA GLU A 41 0.58 17.01 12.69
C GLU A 41 -0.74 17.78 12.54
N GLN A 42 -1.22 17.97 11.30
CA GLN A 42 -2.51 18.63 11.06
C GLN A 42 -3.71 17.82 11.57
N HIS A 43 -3.55 16.53 11.78
CA HIS A 43 -4.58 15.63 12.35
C HIS A 43 -4.35 15.33 13.84
N GLY A 44 -3.46 16.06 14.51
CA GLY A 44 -3.17 15.87 15.94
C GLY A 44 -2.41 14.57 16.26
N LEU A 45 -1.75 13.99 15.27
CA LEU A 45 -0.96 12.77 15.38
C LEU A 45 0.53 13.10 15.47
N GLU A 46 1.30 12.16 16.04
CA GLU A 46 2.75 12.30 16.11
C GLU A 46 3.41 12.14 14.74
N ARG A 47 4.57 12.76 14.57
CA ARG A 47 5.40 12.59 13.37
C ARG A 47 5.81 11.14 13.19
N ILE A 48 5.70 10.63 11.95
CA ILE A 48 6.20 9.30 11.60
C ILE A 48 7.71 9.32 11.38
N PHE A 49 8.22 10.36 10.71
CA PHE A 49 9.63 10.42 10.35
C PHE A 49 10.39 11.39 11.26
N THR A 50 11.45 10.89 11.90
CA THR A 50 12.39 11.73 12.67
C THR A 50 13.31 12.56 11.76
N GLY A 51 13.39 12.23 10.48
CA GLY A 51 14.14 12.94 9.47
C GLY A 51 14.06 12.26 8.10
N PRO A 52 14.54 12.94 7.02
CA PRO A 52 14.48 12.43 5.64
C PRO A 52 15.18 11.07 5.44
N GLU A 53 16.19 10.77 6.26
CA GLU A 53 16.91 9.48 6.20
C GLU A 53 15.99 8.28 6.40
N LYS A 54 14.97 8.41 7.24
CA LYS A 54 13.97 7.35 7.46
C LYS A 54 13.03 7.18 6.27
N ALA A 55 12.76 8.25 5.53
CA ALA A 55 11.91 8.20 4.34
C ALA A 55 12.63 7.62 3.10
N LYS A 56 13.96 7.45 3.15
CA LYS A 56 14.72 6.80 2.06
C LYS A 56 14.29 5.34 1.81
N VAL A 57 13.71 4.67 2.81
CA VAL A 57 13.20 3.31 2.67
C VAL A 57 12.21 3.18 1.51
N PHE A 58 11.35 4.18 1.30
CA PHE A 58 10.41 4.16 0.18
C PHE A 58 11.13 4.10 -1.15
N TYR A 59 12.10 4.98 -1.36
CA TYR A 59 12.88 5.00 -2.58
C TYR A 59 13.67 3.69 -2.79
N GLN A 60 14.16 3.08 -1.73
CA GLN A 60 14.89 1.82 -1.79
C GLN A 60 13.99 0.66 -2.19
N VAL A 61 12.86 0.50 -1.51
CA VAL A 61 11.88 -0.55 -1.79
C VAL A 61 11.33 -0.42 -3.20
N TYR A 62 10.76 0.74 -3.54
CA TYR A 62 10.17 0.96 -4.86
C TYR A 62 11.20 0.89 -5.99
N GLY A 63 12.44 1.34 -5.75
CA GLY A 63 13.51 1.29 -6.75
C GLY A 63 14.04 -0.11 -7.05
N ARG A 64 13.73 -1.11 -6.21
CA ARG A 64 14.13 -2.52 -6.39
C ARG A 64 13.01 -3.40 -6.94
N MET A 65 11.76 -2.96 -6.81
CA MET A 65 10.62 -3.72 -7.28
C MET A 65 10.46 -3.63 -8.78
N GLU A 66 10.27 -4.76 -9.44
CA GLU A 66 10.00 -4.85 -10.87
C GLU A 66 8.69 -4.10 -11.22
N GLY A 67 8.69 -3.37 -12.32
CA GLY A 67 7.52 -2.61 -12.77
C GLY A 67 7.23 -1.34 -11.96
N SER A 68 8.04 -1.04 -10.93
CA SER A 68 7.92 0.21 -10.18
C SER A 68 8.54 1.38 -10.94
N VAL A 69 7.83 2.50 -10.98
CA VAL A 69 8.27 3.74 -11.61
C VAL A 69 8.02 4.91 -10.68
N GLY A 70 9.07 5.64 -10.36
CA GLY A 70 8.96 6.93 -9.66
C GLY A 70 8.77 8.07 -10.66
N ILE A 71 7.90 9.02 -10.30
CA ILE A 71 7.71 10.28 -11.01
C ILE A 71 7.78 11.46 -10.04
N VAL A 72 8.24 12.59 -10.54
CA VAL A 72 8.28 13.86 -9.83
C VAL A 72 7.50 14.94 -10.57
N ALA A 73 6.96 15.87 -9.80
CA ALA A 73 6.36 17.09 -10.29
C ALA A 73 7.27 18.26 -9.96
N GLU A 74 7.65 19.02 -10.96
CA GLU A 74 8.45 20.24 -10.82
C GLU A 74 7.64 21.47 -11.16
N LEU A 75 7.79 22.50 -10.35
CA LEU A 75 7.23 23.81 -10.62
C LEU A 75 8.34 24.85 -10.53
N ARG A 76 8.64 25.51 -11.66
CA ARG A 76 9.71 26.51 -11.77
C ARG A 76 11.07 25.99 -11.27
N GLY A 77 11.42 24.76 -11.67
CA GLY A 77 12.68 24.12 -11.32
C GLY A 77 12.80 23.61 -9.87
N ARG A 78 11.68 23.58 -9.10
CA ARG A 78 11.63 23.02 -7.75
C ARG A 78 10.79 21.77 -7.75
N LEU A 79 11.28 20.71 -7.10
CA LEU A 79 10.52 19.49 -6.86
C LEU A 79 9.44 19.81 -5.82
N VAL A 80 8.17 19.67 -6.23
CA VAL A 80 6.99 20.01 -5.43
C VAL A 80 6.03 18.84 -5.22
N GLY A 81 6.26 17.72 -5.90
CA GLY A 81 5.48 16.51 -5.77
C GLY A 81 6.24 15.27 -6.22
N SER A 82 5.84 14.13 -5.71
CA SER A 82 6.36 12.82 -6.14
C SER A 82 5.29 11.75 -6.03
N CYS A 83 5.42 10.71 -6.84
CA CYS A 83 4.59 9.53 -6.74
C CYS A 83 5.37 8.31 -7.25
N PHE A 84 5.12 7.15 -6.65
CA PHE A 84 5.48 5.87 -7.23
C PHE A 84 4.23 5.19 -7.76
N TYR A 85 4.36 4.46 -8.85
CA TYR A 85 3.32 3.58 -9.36
C TYR A 85 3.95 2.28 -9.87
N HIS A 86 3.19 1.21 -9.85
CA HIS A 86 3.65 -0.11 -10.25
C HIS A 86 2.80 -0.63 -11.40
N VAL A 87 3.45 -1.01 -12.50
CA VAL A 87 2.79 -1.70 -13.61
C VAL A 87 2.92 -3.20 -13.36
N ARG A 88 1.82 -3.83 -12.96
CA ARG A 88 1.73 -5.26 -12.70
C ARG A 88 1.00 -5.99 -13.84
N GLU A 89 0.93 -7.31 -13.76
CA GLU A 89 0.34 -8.14 -14.83
C GLU A 89 -1.12 -7.75 -15.11
N THR A 90 -1.91 -7.54 -14.08
CA THR A 90 -3.36 -7.31 -14.18
C THR A 90 -3.80 -5.86 -13.99
N HIS A 91 -2.97 -4.99 -13.41
CA HIS A 91 -3.36 -3.65 -12.99
C HIS A 91 -2.17 -2.70 -12.86
N VAL A 92 -2.46 -1.44 -12.63
CA VAL A 92 -1.49 -0.45 -12.15
C VAL A 92 -1.85 -0.12 -10.71
N SER A 93 -0.90 -0.26 -9.78
CA SER A 93 -1.08 0.25 -8.41
C SER A 93 -0.52 1.65 -8.30
N LEU A 94 -1.27 2.53 -7.67
CA LEU A 94 -0.79 3.84 -7.26
C LEU A 94 -0.14 3.69 -5.88
N GLY A 95 1.15 3.97 -5.79
CA GLY A 95 1.93 3.95 -4.58
C GLY A 95 1.90 5.30 -3.83
N ILE A 96 2.86 5.49 -2.92
CA ILE A 96 2.92 6.72 -2.13
C ILE A 96 2.98 7.96 -3.03
N MET A 97 2.02 8.87 -2.83
CA MET A 97 1.92 10.13 -3.56
C MET A 97 1.99 11.31 -2.60
N ASN A 98 2.93 12.20 -2.84
CA ASN A 98 3.21 13.34 -1.99
C ASN A 98 3.15 14.65 -2.77
N ALA A 99 2.58 15.68 -2.16
CA ALA A 99 2.69 17.07 -2.61
C ALA A 99 3.23 17.92 -1.46
N HIS A 100 4.14 18.83 -1.76
CA HIS A 100 4.71 19.70 -0.75
C HIS A 100 3.63 20.64 -0.18
N PRO A 101 3.51 20.80 1.15
CA PRO A 101 2.43 21.57 1.78
C PRO A 101 2.26 22.98 1.25
N ASN A 102 3.36 23.68 0.97
CA ASN A 102 3.34 25.05 0.43
C ASN A 102 2.73 25.16 -0.99
N TYR A 103 2.49 24.02 -1.64
CA TYR A 103 1.93 23.95 -3.01
C TYR A 103 0.56 23.29 -3.04
N PHE A 104 -0.09 23.08 -1.89
CA PHE A 104 -1.45 22.56 -1.83
C PHE A 104 -2.43 23.47 -2.60
N GLY A 105 -3.41 22.85 -3.26
CA GLY A 105 -4.39 23.55 -4.08
C GLY A 105 -3.88 24.06 -5.44
N GLN A 106 -2.60 23.85 -5.78
CA GLN A 106 -2.00 24.26 -7.05
C GLN A 106 -2.02 23.18 -8.14
N GLY A 107 -2.67 22.04 -7.88
CA GLY A 107 -2.86 20.97 -8.87
C GLY A 107 -1.74 19.93 -8.94
N VAL A 108 -0.76 19.96 -8.05
CA VAL A 108 0.39 19.04 -8.05
C VAL A 108 -0.05 17.57 -7.99
N ALA A 109 -0.81 17.17 -6.97
CA ALA A 109 -1.30 15.80 -6.81
C ALA A 109 -2.22 15.39 -7.96
N ARG A 110 -3.07 16.31 -8.44
CA ARG A 110 -3.92 16.07 -9.60
C ARG A 110 -3.10 15.79 -10.86
N GLY A 111 -2.06 16.56 -11.13
CA GLY A 111 -1.19 16.35 -12.30
C GLY A 111 -0.48 14.99 -12.25
N LEU A 112 0.06 14.61 -11.08
CA LEU A 112 0.67 13.28 -10.87
C LEU A 112 -0.35 12.15 -11.13
N LEU A 113 -1.56 12.28 -10.61
CA LEU A 113 -2.63 11.31 -10.82
C LEU A 113 -3.05 11.20 -12.28
N GLU A 114 -3.23 12.32 -12.99
CA GLU A 114 -3.57 12.36 -14.41
C GLU A 114 -2.48 11.70 -15.28
N TYR A 115 -1.21 11.87 -14.91
CA TYR A 115 -0.10 11.20 -15.59
C TYR A 115 -0.22 9.68 -15.48
N ILE A 116 -0.48 9.15 -14.27
CA ILE A 116 -0.63 7.71 -14.04
C ILE A 116 -1.88 7.15 -14.74
N ILE A 117 -2.98 7.90 -14.72
CA ILE A 117 -4.21 7.53 -15.43
C ILE A 117 -3.94 7.32 -16.93
N LYS A 118 -3.21 8.25 -17.57
CA LYS A 118 -2.85 8.13 -19.00
C LYS A 118 -2.01 6.88 -19.28
N ILE A 119 -1.07 6.55 -18.39
CA ILE A 119 -0.26 5.32 -18.50
C ILE A 119 -1.16 4.08 -18.43
N ALA A 120 -2.02 4.00 -17.44
CA ALA A 120 -2.91 2.85 -17.24
C ALA A 120 -3.92 2.69 -18.39
N GLU A 121 -4.49 3.79 -18.90
CA GLU A 121 -5.36 3.81 -20.06
C GLU A 121 -4.63 3.31 -21.32
N GLY A 122 -3.39 3.77 -21.54
CA GLY A 122 -2.56 3.29 -22.65
C GLY A 122 -2.23 1.80 -22.57
N LEU A 123 -2.23 1.22 -21.37
CA LEU A 123 -2.02 -0.20 -21.13
C LEU A 123 -3.32 -1.02 -21.09
N GLY A 124 -4.49 -0.37 -21.10
CA GLY A 124 -5.78 -1.02 -20.94
C GLY A 124 -5.99 -1.65 -19.56
N LYS A 125 -5.32 -1.14 -18.51
CA LYS A 125 -5.32 -1.70 -17.16
C LYS A 125 -6.11 -0.83 -16.18
N PRO A 126 -6.85 -1.44 -15.22
CA PRO A 126 -7.41 -0.71 -14.09
C PRO A 126 -6.31 -0.16 -13.18
N ILE A 127 -6.65 0.89 -12.42
CA ILE A 127 -5.77 1.44 -11.39
C ILE A 127 -6.36 1.11 -10.03
N ARG A 128 -5.51 0.70 -9.09
CA ARG A 128 -5.87 0.36 -7.72
C ARG A 128 -5.02 1.16 -6.73
N LEU A 129 -5.60 1.49 -5.60
CA LEU A 129 -4.92 2.13 -4.46
C LEU A 129 -5.64 1.82 -3.15
N VAL A 130 -4.93 2.00 -2.04
CA VAL A 130 -5.51 2.03 -0.69
C VAL A 130 -5.24 3.40 -0.09
N SER A 131 -6.24 4.04 0.50
CA SER A 131 -6.11 5.37 1.09
C SER A 131 -6.82 5.49 2.43
N SER A 132 -6.26 6.30 3.33
CA SER A 132 -6.85 6.66 4.61
C SER A 132 -8.20 7.38 4.43
N ALA A 133 -9.18 7.00 5.23
CA ALA A 133 -10.48 7.70 5.33
C ALA A 133 -10.35 9.08 5.97
N LEU A 134 -9.31 9.32 6.77
CA LEU A 134 -9.03 10.62 7.37
C LEU A 134 -8.52 11.63 6.33
N ASN A 135 -7.93 11.16 5.23
CA ASN A 135 -7.43 12.03 4.17
C ASN A 135 -8.53 12.35 3.15
N LEU A 136 -9.47 13.22 3.55
CA LEU A 136 -10.61 13.63 2.72
C LEU A 136 -10.20 14.31 1.41
N ASP A 137 -9.06 15.00 1.40
CA ASP A 137 -8.55 15.67 0.20
C ASP A 137 -8.11 14.64 -0.85
N SER A 138 -7.34 13.63 -0.45
CA SER A 138 -6.93 12.53 -1.32
C SER A 138 -8.12 11.69 -1.75
N PHE A 139 -9.01 11.32 -0.83
CA PHE A 139 -10.25 10.59 -1.14
C PHE A 139 -11.09 11.32 -2.21
N SER A 140 -11.28 12.63 -2.01
CA SER A 140 -12.02 13.49 -2.95
C SER A 140 -11.31 13.62 -4.30
N LEU A 141 -9.97 13.68 -4.30
CA LEU A 141 -9.17 13.72 -5.52
C LEU A 141 -9.38 12.46 -6.36
N TYR A 142 -9.27 11.29 -5.74
CA TYR A 142 -9.46 10.00 -6.41
C TYR A 142 -10.88 9.82 -6.91
N THR A 143 -11.88 10.13 -6.09
CA THR A 143 -13.29 10.03 -6.49
C THR A 143 -13.61 10.92 -7.69
N ARG A 144 -13.11 12.16 -7.72
CA ARG A 144 -13.28 13.06 -8.88
C ARG A 144 -12.58 12.55 -10.14
N ALA A 145 -11.53 11.76 -9.97
CA ALA A 145 -10.80 11.11 -11.08
C ALA A 145 -11.44 9.78 -11.52
N GLY A 146 -12.61 9.42 -10.99
CA GLY A 146 -13.36 8.22 -11.37
C GLY A 146 -12.98 6.94 -10.62
N PHE A 147 -12.26 7.06 -9.51
CA PHE A 147 -12.05 5.93 -8.61
C PHE A 147 -13.30 5.68 -7.76
N VAL A 148 -13.60 4.41 -7.55
CA VAL A 148 -14.75 3.96 -6.77
C VAL A 148 -14.23 3.19 -5.55
N PRO A 149 -14.63 3.56 -4.31
CA PRO A 149 -14.35 2.75 -3.12
C PRO A 149 -15.01 1.37 -3.27
N ARG A 150 -14.26 0.31 -3.00
CA ARG A 150 -14.70 -1.09 -3.17
C ARG A 150 -14.70 -1.87 -1.88
N CYS A 151 -13.64 -1.74 -1.09
CA CYS A 151 -13.49 -2.41 0.20
C CYS A 151 -13.09 -1.40 1.26
N ALA A 152 -13.56 -1.61 2.48
CA ALA A 152 -13.14 -0.87 3.65
C ALA A 152 -12.30 -1.78 4.55
N TYR A 153 -11.29 -1.20 5.19
CA TYR A 153 -10.38 -1.90 6.10
C TYR A 153 -10.27 -1.16 7.40
N GLN A 154 -10.15 -1.90 8.49
CA GLN A 154 -9.67 -1.38 9.77
C GLN A 154 -8.15 -1.39 9.76
N ASP A 155 -7.53 -0.27 10.10
CA ASP A 155 -6.09 -0.18 10.34
C ASP A 155 -5.82 -0.58 11.78
N ILE A 156 -5.34 -1.79 11.97
CA ILE A 156 -5.13 -2.40 13.26
C ILE A 156 -3.69 -2.17 13.72
N ALA A 157 -3.53 -1.58 14.90
CA ALA A 157 -2.29 -1.61 15.66
C ALA A 157 -2.37 -2.66 16.76
N LEU A 158 -1.37 -3.52 16.86
CA LEU A 158 -1.27 -4.57 17.86
C LEU A 158 0.15 -4.61 18.46
N THR A 159 0.26 -4.59 19.77
CA THR A 159 1.52 -4.96 20.45
C THR A 159 1.46 -6.45 20.73
N VAL A 160 2.29 -7.23 20.05
CA VAL A 160 2.32 -8.68 20.19
C VAL A 160 2.88 -9.02 21.59
N PRO A 161 2.17 -9.83 22.42
CA PRO A 161 2.69 -10.26 23.71
C PRO A 161 4.03 -11.01 23.58
N GLU A 162 4.93 -10.88 24.56
CA GLU A 162 6.20 -11.63 24.61
C GLU A 162 5.98 -13.15 24.69
N GLU A 163 4.93 -13.58 25.38
CA GLU A 163 4.50 -14.98 25.48
C GLU A 163 3.85 -15.51 24.20
N GLY A 164 3.53 -14.63 23.27
CA GLY A 164 2.77 -14.96 22.07
C GLY A 164 1.26 -14.89 22.30
N ILE A 165 0.51 -15.18 21.25
CA ILE A 165 -0.95 -15.23 21.29
C ILE A 165 -1.38 -16.70 21.46
N ALA A 166 -2.16 -16.97 22.50
CA ALA A 166 -2.65 -18.31 22.82
C ALA A 166 -3.81 -18.74 21.87
N ASP A 167 -3.51 -18.79 20.58
CA ASP A 167 -4.41 -19.30 19.55
C ASP A 167 -3.58 -20.21 18.62
N TRP A 168 -4.24 -20.99 17.74
CA TRP A 168 -3.55 -22.03 16.98
C TRP A 168 -3.32 -21.63 15.53
N ALA A 169 -2.07 -21.72 15.07
CA ALA A 169 -1.64 -21.50 13.70
C ALA A 169 -1.04 -22.78 13.10
N GLY A 170 -1.88 -23.70 12.61
CA GLY A 170 -1.40 -24.90 11.93
C GLY A 170 -1.41 -24.76 10.42
N GLY A 171 -0.55 -25.55 9.74
CA GLY A 171 -0.53 -25.62 8.29
C GLY A 171 0.12 -24.41 7.59
N VAL A 172 0.92 -23.62 8.31
CA VAL A 172 1.65 -22.47 7.78
C VAL A 172 3.14 -22.77 7.75
N ARG A 173 3.80 -22.42 6.66
CA ARG A 173 5.26 -22.53 6.49
C ARG A 173 5.82 -21.29 5.82
N THR A 174 7.14 -21.11 5.92
CA THR A 174 7.85 -20.09 5.13
C THR A 174 7.76 -20.41 3.63
N ALA A 175 7.51 -19.38 2.82
CA ALA A 175 7.49 -19.49 1.38
C ALA A 175 8.89 -19.66 0.78
N SER A 176 8.94 -20.22 -0.41
CA SER A 176 10.12 -20.32 -1.27
C SER A 176 9.81 -19.80 -2.66
N LEU A 177 10.80 -19.62 -3.51
CA LEU A 177 10.60 -19.21 -4.91
C LEU A 177 9.71 -20.19 -5.71
N ALA A 178 9.64 -21.45 -5.30
CA ALA A 178 8.74 -22.44 -5.90
C ALA A 178 7.25 -22.14 -5.65
N ASP A 179 6.93 -21.32 -4.65
CA ASP A 179 5.56 -20.97 -4.29
C ASP A 179 5.00 -19.78 -5.10
N VAL A 180 5.84 -19.06 -5.84
CA VAL A 180 5.46 -17.81 -6.55
C VAL A 180 4.27 -18.01 -7.48
N GLU A 181 4.25 -19.09 -8.25
CA GLU A 181 3.13 -19.37 -9.18
C GLU A 181 1.84 -19.70 -8.41
N GLY A 182 1.94 -20.45 -7.31
CA GLY A 182 0.80 -20.74 -6.42
C GLY A 182 0.27 -19.47 -5.75
N MET A 183 1.16 -18.58 -5.29
CA MET A 183 0.78 -17.28 -4.72
C MET A 183 0.07 -16.40 -5.75
N ALA A 184 0.56 -16.35 -6.99
CA ALA A 184 -0.08 -15.61 -8.08
C ALA A 184 -1.46 -16.18 -8.42
N ALA A 185 -1.58 -17.52 -8.45
CA ALA A 185 -2.84 -18.20 -8.73
C ALA A 185 -3.90 -17.92 -7.66
N ILE A 186 -3.54 -18.04 -6.37
CA ILE A 186 -4.49 -17.77 -5.29
C ILE A 186 -4.88 -16.31 -5.17
N GLU A 187 -3.96 -15.36 -5.41
CA GLU A 187 -4.32 -13.95 -5.42
C GLU A 187 -5.24 -13.60 -6.60
N LEU A 188 -4.99 -14.20 -7.76
CA LEU A 188 -5.88 -14.05 -8.91
C LEU A 188 -7.27 -14.64 -8.62
N GLU A 189 -7.35 -15.79 -7.95
CA GLU A 189 -8.61 -16.40 -7.51
C GLU A 189 -9.35 -15.51 -6.50
N VAL A 190 -8.69 -15.03 -5.45
CA VAL A 190 -9.30 -14.30 -4.34
C VAL A 190 -9.59 -12.85 -4.72
N SER A 191 -8.62 -12.13 -5.28
CA SER A 191 -8.68 -10.67 -5.44
C SER A 191 -8.77 -10.20 -6.90
N GLY A 192 -8.66 -11.13 -7.87
CA GLY A 192 -8.67 -10.80 -9.30
C GLY A 192 -7.43 -10.08 -9.79
N ILE A 193 -6.33 -10.13 -9.03
CA ILE A 193 -5.06 -9.49 -9.40
C ILE A 193 -3.91 -10.49 -9.38
N SER A 194 -2.82 -10.17 -10.06
CA SER A 194 -1.56 -10.91 -10.04
C SER A 194 -0.38 -9.95 -10.05
N ARG A 195 0.69 -10.32 -9.33
CA ARG A 195 1.91 -9.55 -9.15
C ARG A 195 3.10 -10.44 -8.80
N ALA A 196 3.36 -11.44 -9.65
CA ALA A 196 4.41 -12.44 -9.41
C ALA A 196 5.81 -11.85 -9.17
N GLY A 197 6.13 -10.72 -9.80
CA GLY A 197 7.38 -9.97 -9.55
C GLY A 197 7.52 -9.50 -8.11
N ASP A 198 6.41 -9.06 -7.49
CA ASP A 198 6.40 -8.61 -6.09
C ASP A 198 6.70 -9.80 -5.15
N TYR A 199 6.13 -10.99 -5.41
CA TYR A 199 6.37 -12.16 -4.54
C TYR A 199 7.83 -12.61 -4.58
N ARG A 200 8.46 -12.62 -5.78
CA ARG A 200 9.89 -12.90 -5.91
C ARG A 200 10.71 -11.92 -5.09
N TYR A 201 10.44 -10.64 -5.21
CA TYR A 201 11.13 -9.60 -4.46
C TYR A 201 11.03 -9.80 -2.93
N PHE A 202 9.84 -10.14 -2.41
CA PHE A 202 9.66 -10.38 -0.97
C PHE A 202 10.37 -11.66 -0.50
N ILE A 203 10.33 -12.73 -1.30
CA ILE A 203 10.98 -14.02 -0.98
C ILE A 203 12.50 -13.90 -1.05
N ASP A 204 13.04 -13.22 -2.07
CA ASP A 204 14.49 -12.98 -2.21
C ASP A 204 15.05 -12.13 -1.07
N ASN A 205 14.20 -11.29 -0.47
CA ASN A 205 14.49 -10.53 0.75
C ASN A 205 15.84 -9.81 0.74
N LEU A 206 16.21 -9.18 -0.37
CA LEU A 206 17.48 -8.46 -0.51
C LEU A 206 17.61 -7.27 0.45
N ASP A 207 16.50 -6.79 1.01
CA ASP A 207 16.46 -5.73 2.03
C ASP A 207 16.71 -6.26 3.45
N GLY A 208 16.56 -7.58 3.69
CA GLY A 208 16.84 -8.25 4.95
C GLY A 208 15.73 -8.10 6.02
N PHE A 209 14.54 -7.57 5.66
CA PHE A 209 13.44 -7.39 6.60
C PHE A 209 12.09 -8.01 6.15
N TRP A 210 12.05 -8.63 4.97
CA TRP A 210 10.86 -9.31 4.49
C TRP A 210 10.77 -10.75 5.00
N HIS A 211 9.57 -11.22 5.24
CA HIS A 211 9.26 -12.62 5.45
C HIS A 211 7.95 -12.94 4.76
N VAL A 212 7.85 -14.13 4.18
CA VAL A 212 6.66 -14.60 3.49
C VAL A 212 6.24 -15.95 4.05
N SER A 213 5.01 -16.03 4.52
CA SER A 213 4.37 -17.28 4.94
C SER A 213 3.32 -17.70 3.92
N VAL A 214 3.18 -19.02 3.73
CA VAL A 214 2.13 -19.65 2.93
C VAL A 214 1.38 -20.66 3.76
N SER A 215 0.07 -20.79 3.51
CA SER A 215 -0.77 -21.85 4.04
C SER A 215 -1.14 -22.83 2.93
N GLU A 216 -1.21 -24.12 3.29
CA GLU A 216 -1.56 -25.21 2.37
C GLU A 216 -2.95 -25.75 2.71
N GLY A 217 -3.78 -25.90 1.69
CA GLY A 217 -5.04 -26.61 1.77
C GLY A 217 -4.86 -28.13 1.85
N LYS A 218 -5.95 -28.84 2.05
CA LYS A 218 -5.95 -30.32 2.21
C LYS A 218 -5.34 -31.09 1.05
N ASN A 219 -5.27 -30.50 -0.13
CA ASN A 219 -4.75 -31.13 -1.34
C ASN A 219 -3.28 -30.75 -1.65
N GLY A 220 -2.60 -30.04 -0.73
CA GLY A 220 -1.25 -29.54 -0.94
C GLY A 220 -1.15 -28.29 -1.85
N GLU A 221 -2.28 -27.77 -2.32
CA GLU A 221 -2.32 -26.46 -3.01
C GLU A 221 -2.29 -25.34 -2.00
N LEU A 222 -1.73 -24.19 -2.39
CA LEU A 222 -1.75 -22.99 -1.54
C LEU A 222 -3.18 -22.51 -1.32
N SER A 223 -3.52 -22.24 -0.07
CA SER A 223 -4.80 -21.68 0.34
C SER A 223 -4.71 -20.22 0.78
N GLY A 224 -3.50 -19.71 0.96
CA GLY A 224 -3.21 -18.32 1.27
C GLY A 224 -1.73 -18.02 1.39
N PHE A 225 -1.41 -16.75 1.45
CA PHE A 225 -0.08 -16.26 1.80
C PHE A 225 -0.17 -14.93 2.56
N LEU A 226 0.88 -14.62 3.30
CA LEU A 226 1.04 -13.33 3.97
C LEU A 226 2.51 -12.91 3.94
N VAL A 227 2.74 -11.68 3.50
CA VAL A 227 4.04 -11.02 3.59
C VAL A 227 4.11 -10.22 4.88
N SER A 228 5.26 -10.18 5.53
CA SER A 228 5.53 -9.27 6.63
C SER A 228 6.85 -8.54 6.45
N SER A 229 6.90 -7.31 6.91
CA SER A 229 8.12 -6.56 7.21
C SER A 229 8.21 -6.38 8.73
N GLY A 230 9.29 -5.86 9.25
CA GLY A 230 9.53 -5.81 10.70
C GLY A 230 8.47 -5.13 11.59
N GLY A 231 7.38 -4.61 11.03
CA GLY A 231 6.30 -3.96 11.77
C GLY A 231 4.99 -3.83 10.99
N MET A 232 4.94 -4.24 9.72
CA MET A 232 3.73 -4.23 8.89
C MET A 232 3.44 -5.63 8.37
N LEU A 233 2.19 -6.08 8.45
CA LEU A 233 1.71 -7.31 7.86
C LEU A 233 0.89 -6.99 6.61
N GLY A 234 1.14 -7.73 5.56
CA GLY A 234 0.62 -7.54 4.21
C GLY A 234 1.74 -7.21 3.21
N PRO A 235 1.47 -7.46 1.91
CA PRO A 235 0.23 -7.96 1.35
C PRO A 235 -0.01 -9.45 1.64
N GLY A 236 -1.29 -9.84 1.62
CA GLY A 236 -1.67 -11.24 1.78
C GLY A 236 -3.07 -11.51 1.27
N VAL A 237 -3.34 -12.77 0.97
CA VAL A 237 -4.68 -13.28 0.67
C VAL A 237 -4.88 -14.66 1.29
N ALA A 238 -6.14 -14.99 1.58
CA ALA A 238 -6.55 -16.31 1.99
C ALA A 238 -7.95 -16.64 1.45
N ARG A 239 -8.24 -17.91 1.19
CA ARG A 239 -9.57 -18.35 0.75
C ARG A 239 -10.62 -18.18 1.83
N THR A 240 -10.23 -18.32 3.10
CA THR A 240 -11.12 -18.24 4.25
C THR A 240 -10.55 -17.39 5.37
N GLU A 241 -11.41 -16.88 6.26
CA GLU A 241 -10.99 -16.16 7.46
C GLU A 241 -10.13 -17.03 8.39
N GLY A 242 -10.41 -18.34 8.49
CA GLY A 242 -9.61 -19.28 9.29
C GLY A 242 -8.16 -19.39 8.80
N GLU A 243 -7.94 -19.41 7.49
CA GLU A 243 -6.60 -19.43 6.89
C GLU A 243 -5.88 -18.08 7.07
N ALA A 244 -6.61 -16.96 6.93
CA ALA A 244 -6.07 -15.64 7.24
C ALA A 244 -5.62 -15.52 8.71
N VAL A 245 -6.42 -16.05 9.64
CA VAL A 245 -6.09 -16.15 11.06
C VAL A 245 -4.80 -16.95 11.27
N ALA A 246 -4.68 -18.12 10.65
CA ALA A 246 -3.48 -18.97 10.78
C ALA A 246 -2.22 -18.25 10.27
N LEU A 247 -2.31 -17.58 9.12
CA LEU A 247 -1.21 -16.80 8.55
C LEU A 247 -0.81 -15.62 9.45
N LEU A 248 -1.79 -14.87 9.96
CA LEU A 248 -1.54 -13.75 10.88
C LEU A 248 -0.87 -14.24 12.17
N LEU A 249 -1.39 -15.32 12.80
CA LEU A 249 -0.81 -15.87 14.00
C LEU A 249 0.63 -16.34 13.81
N ALA A 250 0.94 -16.97 12.66
CA ALA A 250 2.30 -17.40 12.36
C ALA A 250 3.26 -16.21 12.24
N GLU A 251 2.84 -15.11 11.60
CA GLU A 251 3.67 -13.90 11.51
C GLU A 251 3.75 -13.15 12.85
N LEU A 252 2.66 -13.07 13.62
CA LEU A 252 2.65 -12.45 14.93
C LEU A 252 3.57 -13.18 15.91
N ASP A 253 3.62 -14.53 15.86
CA ASP A 253 4.52 -15.32 16.70
C ASP A 253 6.01 -15.02 16.44
N ARG A 254 6.36 -14.67 15.20
CA ARG A 254 7.71 -14.21 14.82
C ARG A 254 8.04 -12.80 15.33
N LEU A 255 7.00 -12.01 15.61
CA LEU A 255 7.09 -10.58 15.97
C LEU A 255 6.75 -10.31 17.42
N ARG A 256 6.93 -11.30 18.32
CA ARG A 256 6.70 -11.17 19.76
C ARG A 256 7.41 -9.95 20.33
N GLY A 257 6.77 -9.24 21.23
CA GLY A 257 7.25 -8.00 21.84
C GLY A 257 7.23 -6.78 20.92
N ARG A 258 6.87 -6.92 19.64
CA ARG A 258 6.85 -5.80 18.69
C ARG A 258 5.46 -5.21 18.52
N LYS A 259 5.43 -3.92 18.20
CA LYS A 259 4.22 -3.27 17.69
C LYS A 259 4.14 -3.50 16.17
N VAL A 260 2.99 -3.99 15.73
CA VAL A 260 2.69 -4.25 14.31
C VAL A 260 1.44 -3.49 13.88
N VAL A 261 1.34 -3.22 12.58
CA VAL A 261 0.16 -2.63 11.95
C VAL A 261 -0.24 -3.45 10.72
N PHE A 262 -1.54 -3.58 10.50
CA PHE A 262 -2.08 -4.30 9.32
C PHE A 262 -3.53 -3.93 9.06
N LEU A 263 -3.93 -4.11 7.81
CA LEU A 263 -5.28 -3.80 7.35
C LEU A 263 -6.15 -5.07 7.36
N VAL A 264 -7.30 -4.99 8.01
CA VAL A 264 -8.28 -6.09 8.11
C VAL A 264 -9.58 -5.68 7.43
N PRO A 265 -10.10 -6.46 6.45
CA PRO A 265 -11.38 -6.16 5.81
C PRO A 265 -12.51 -6.08 6.85
N VAL A 266 -13.33 -5.03 6.79
CA VAL A 266 -14.40 -4.81 7.78
C VAL A 266 -15.51 -5.87 7.70
N GLU A 267 -15.69 -6.48 6.53
CA GLU A 267 -16.67 -7.55 6.28
C GLU A 267 -16.27 -8.91 6.82
N CYS A 268 -14.99 -9.13 7.14
CA CYS A 268 -14.47 -10.39 7.71
C CYS A 268 -14.72 -10.40 9.23
N ALA A 269 -15.95 -10.67 9.64
CA ALA A 269 -16.41 -10.50 11.00
C ALA A 269 -15.67 -11.38 12.03
N ASP A 270 -15.43 -12.64 11.69
CA ASP A 270 -14.74 -13.59 12.57
C ASP A 270 -13.27 -13.21 12.75
N LEU A 271 -12.60 -12.81 11.65
CA LEU A 271 -11.23 -12.32 11.69
C LEU A 271 -11.10 -11.04 12.55
N VAL A 272 -12.01 -10.08 12.32
CA VAL A 272 -12.05 -8.82 13.10
C VAL A 272 -12.20 -9.10 14.58
N GLN A 273 -13.14 -9.98 14.98
CA GLN A 273 -13.35 -10.32 16.39
C GLN A 273 -12.13 -10.98 17.02
N ARG A 274 -11.45 -11.89 16.30
CA ARG A 274 -10.21 -12.50 16.78
C ARG A 274 -9.11 -11.49 16.97
N VAL A 275 -8.92 -10.59 16.01
CA VAL A 275 -7.89 -9.53 16.09
C VAL A 275 -8.13 -8.62 17.31
N TYR A 276 -9.38 -8.25 17.62
CA TYR A 276 -9.69 -7.53 18.84
C TYR A 276 -9.45 -8.38 20.09
N GLY A 277 -9.76 -9.68 20.04
CA GLY A 277 -9.47 -10.63 21.14
C GLY A 277 -7.98 -10.76 21.43
N TRP A 278 -7.10 -10.57 20.44
CA TRP A 278 -5.65 -10.53 20.62
C TRP A 278 -5.13 -9.21 21.18
N GLY A 279 -5.99 -8.20 21.38
CA GLY A 279 -5.63 -6.87 21.86
C GLY A 279 -5.39 -5.85 20.76
N GLY A 280 -5.75 -6.17 19.52
CA GLY A 280 -5.70 -5.24 18.39
C GLY A 280 -6.59 -4.02 18.62
N ARG A 281 -6.14 -2.87 18.12
CA ARG A 281 -6.88 -1.59 18.20
C ARG A 281 -6.98 -0.98 16.81
N ASN A 282 -8.18 -0.63 16.40
CA ASN A 282 -8.40 0.13 15.18
C ASN A 282 -7.94 1.58 15.37
N CYS A 283 -7.03 2.03 14.52
CA CYS A 283 -6.49 3.40 14.53
C CYS A 283 -7.29 4.31 13.61
N GLU A 284 -7.67 3.81 12.43
CA GLU A 284 -8.46 4.51 11.42
C GLU A 284 -9.09 3.51 10.43
N LEU A 285 -9.82 4.03 9.45
CA LEU A 285 -10.32 3.24 8.33
C LEU A 285 -9.56 3.58 7.05
N HIS A 286 -9.37 2.56 6.21
CA HIS A 286 -8.84 2.71 4.87
C HIS A 286 -9.83 2.20 3.82
N PHE A 287 -9.73 2.71 2.61
CA PHE A 287 -10.52 2.25 1.47
C PHE A 287 -9.62 1.79 0.34
N ALA A 288 -9.83 0.58 -0.15
CA ALA A 288 -9.38 0.23 -1.49
C ALA A 288 -10.26 0.95 -2.51
N GLN A 289 -9.64 1.72 -3.41
CA GLN A 289 -10.33 2.43 -4.48
C GLN A 289 -9.81 1.95 -5.83
N VAL A 290 -10.73 1.72 -6.75
CA VAL A 290 -10.42 1.18 -8.09
C VAL A 290 -11.00 2.07 -9.17
N ARG A 291 -10.20 2.38 -10.19
CA ARG A 291 -10.64 3.01 -11.43
C ARG A 291 -10.52 2.00 -12.58
N GLY A 292 -11.64 1.67 -13.21
CA GLY A 292 -11.71 0.67 -14.27
C GLY A 292 -12.30 -0.64 -13.82
N ALA A 293 -11.91 -1.75 -14.47
CA ALA A 293 -12.45 -3.07 -14.18
C ALA A 293 -12.16 -3.50 -12.72
N TYR A 294 -13.15 -4.10 -12.09
CA TYR A 294 -13.08 -4.60 -10.72
C TYR A 294 -13.83 -5.92 -10.63
N ARG A 295 -13.30 -6.83 -9.84
CA ARG A 295 -13.96 -8.05 -9.40
C ARG A 295 -14.01 -8.04 -7.86
N GLU A 296 -15.15 -8.42 -7.30
CA GLU A 296 -15.28 -8.56 -5.84
C GLU A 296 -14.32 -9.61 -5.30
N THR A 297 -13.82 -9.38 -4.09
CA THR A 297 -12.92 -10.29 -3.40
C THR A 297 -13.69 -11.55 -2.98
N ALA A 298 -13.15 -12.71 -3.30
CA ALA A 298 -13.73 -14.02 -2.98
C ALA A 298 -12.89 -14.71 -1.88
N GLY A 299 -12.87 -14.15 -0.68
CA GLY A 299 -12.04 -14.55 0.44
C GLY A 299 -11.53 -13.35 1.22
N VAL A 300 -10.35 -13.45 1.80
CA VAL A 300 -9.72 -12.39 2.60
C VAL A 300 -8.58 -11.77 1.82
N SER A 301 -8.58 -10.44 1.70
CA SER A 301 -7.46 -9.67 1.14
C SER A 301 -6.90 -8.75 2.22
N LEU A 302 -5.61 -8.83 2.47
CA LEU A 302 -4.87 -8.06 3.46
C LEU A 302 -3.87 -7.15 2.73
N PRO A 303 -4.27 -5.95 2.30
CA PRO A 303 -3.34 -5.02 1.64
C PRO A 303 -2.33 -4.45 2.63
N THR A 304 -1.35 -3.74 2.12
CA THR A 304 -0.33 -3.06 2.94
C THR A 304 -0.06 -1.64 2.44
N PHE A 305 0.63 -0.85 3.26
CA PHE A 305 0.99 0.54 2.96
C PHE A 305 2.32 0.70 2.23
N MET A 306 3.19 -0.31 2.31
CA MET A 306 4.50 -0.25 1.66
C MET A 306 4.97 -1.66 1.26
N PRO A 307 5.06 -1.95 -0.03
CA PRO A 307 4.55 -1.13 -1.13
C PRO A 307 3.02 -1.19 -1.13
N GLU A 308 2.37 -0.08 -1.43
CA GLU A 308 0.91 -0.01 -1.46
C GLU A 308 0.35 -1.03 -2.44
N THR A 309 -0.64 -1.75 -1.95
CA THR A 309 -1.26 -2.85 -2.68
C THR A 309 -2.76 -2.76 -2.45
N GLY A 310 -3.48 -2.54 -3.50
CA GLY A 310 -4.93 -2.39 -3.40
C GLY A 310 -5.67 -3.26 -4.41
#